data_efcb11528bc65a3f0dcde69fe3e1c3f7
#
_entry.id   efcb11528bc65a3f0dcde69fe3e1c3f7
#
_cell.length_a   1.000
_cell.length_b   1.000
_cell.length_c   1.000
_cell.angle_alpha   90.00
_cell.angle_beta   90.00
_cell.angle_gamma   90.00
#
_symmetry.space_group_name_H-M   'P 1'
#
loop_
_entity.id
_entity.type
_entity.pdbx_description
1 polymer ?
#
loop_
_entity_poly.entity_id
_entity_poly.type
_entity_poly.pdbx_seq_one_letter_code
_entity_poly.pdbx_strand_id
1 'polypeptide(L)'
;MTERRTDPSRRNILKISAAAAAAGAMGRWIPAFAADKLTVGVIYVGPRDDYGYNQAQAQAAAELKKMPGVKVIEQEKVPETTDVQKTMGSMVEQDGAGLIFATSFGYFDPHMIKMAEKYPKVRFAHCGGMWTEGKHPKNAGSYFGYIDECQYLNGVVAGFTSKTKKLGFIAAKPIPQVLRNCNAFLMGARSVDPKITCQLIVTGDWSLPVKEAEATNSMVDQGVDVITCHVDSPKVIVETAEKRGIFSCGYHANQSALAPKGYLTGAEWNWLTVYTMHAKDAMSGAPFKNFVRGGLKDGFVKMSPYGKAVSAPAKAKFMAGTMVIYKGPLKDNTGKVVIAAGAEQKQTDINLEKMDYLVEGVVGKTH
;
A
#
# COMPACT_ATOMS: atom_id res chain seq x y z
N MET A 1 92.94 -5.04 -37.46
CA MET A 1 91.84 -5.97 -37.68
C MET A 1 91.04 -6.02 -36.38
N THR A 2 89.97 -5.29 -36.30
CA THR A 2 89.11 -5.21 -35.12
C THR A 2 87.71 -5.47 -35.57
N GLU A 3 87.22 -6.68 -35.25
CA GLU A 3 85.80 -7.11 -35.49
C GLU A 3 84.86 -6.34 -34.62
N ARG A 4 83.85 -5.75 -35.25
CA ARG A 4 82.67 -5.20 -34.52
C ARG A 4 81.65 -6.32 -34.29
N ARG A 5 81.46 -6.72 -33.07
CA ARG A 5 80.30 -7.55 -32.63
C ARG A 5 79.05 -6.69 -32.65
N THR A 6 78.06 -7.05 -33.44
CA THR A 6 76.71 -6.50 -33.43
C THR A 6 75.92 -7.28 -32.45
N ASP A 7 75.33 -6.59 -31.42
CA ASP A 7 74.45 -7.14 -30.41
C ASP A 7 73.01 -7.25 -30.94
N PRO A 8 72.41 -8.47 -31.03
CA PRO A 8 71.05 -8.67 -31.55
C PRO A 8 69.95 -8.45 -30.54
N SER A 9 70.24 -8.02 -29.30
CA SER A 9 69.21 -8.04 -28.19
C SER A 9 68.20 -6.89 -28.22
N ARG A 10 68.51 -5.76 -28.83
CA ARG A 10 67.65 -4.56 -28.81
C ARG A 10 66.48 -4.61 -29.80
N ARG A 11 66.53 -5.40 -30.84
CA ARG A 11 65.48 -5.47 -31.86
C ARG A 11 64.36 -6.44 -31.51
N ASN A 12 64.63 -7.41 -30.65
CA ASN A 12 63.62 -8.38 -30.20
C ASN A 12 62.78 -7.88 -29.00
N ILE A 13 63.31 -6.97 -28.18
CA ILE A 13 62.63 -6.36 -27.07
C ILE A 13 61.51 -5.40 -27.55
N LEU A 14 61.78 -4.66 -28.66
CA LEU A 14 60.76 -3.77 -29.24
C LEU A 14 59.58 -4.49 -29.94
N LYS A 15 59.78 -5.74 -30.40
CA LYS A 15 58.72 -6.53 -31.01
C LYS A 15 57.83 -7.21 -29.98
N ILE A 16 58.36 -7.54 -28.80
CA ILE A 16 57.56 -8.14 -27.69
C ILE A 16 56.73 -7.06 -26.99
N SER A 17 57.24 -5.83 -26.87
CA SER A 17 56.49 -4.72 -26.28
C SER A 17 55.29 -4.25 -27.14
N ALA A 18 55.35 -4.37 -28.47
CA ALA A 18 54.26 -4.02 -29.37
C ALA A 18 53.15 -5.07 -29.40
N ALA A 19 53.45 -6.36 -29.16
CA ALA A 19 52.46 -7.42 -29.08
C ALA A 19 51.71 -7.42 -27.74
N ALA A 20 52.33 -6.99 -26.64
CA ALA A 20 51.66 -6.88 -25.32
C ALA A 20 50.72 -5.67 -25.24
N ALA A 21 51.01 -4.57 -25.98
CA ALA A 21 50.09 -3.40 -26.02
C ALA A 21 48.85 -3.61 -26.89
N ALA A 22 48.91 -4.54 -27.86
CA ALA A 22 47.74 -4.88 -28.69
C ALA A 22 46.76 -5.88 -28.01
N ALA A 23 47.22 -6.68 -27.03
CA ALA A 23 46.38 -7.60 -26.28
C ALA A 23 45.60 -6.94 -25.13
N GLY A 24 46.02 -5.75 -24.68
CA GLY A 24 45.33 -4.98 -23.63
C GLY A 24 44.16 -4.12 -24.12
N ALA A 25 43.98 -3.93 -25.43
CA ALA A 25 42.96 -3.07 -26.01
C ALA A 25 41.75 -3.84 -26.57
N MET A 26 41.73 -5.18 -26.52
CA MET A 26 40.49 -5.93 -26.64
C MET A 26 39.81 -5.97 -25.29
N GLY A 27 39.30 -4.81 -24.88
CA GLY A 27 38.25 -4.78 -23.87
C GLY A 27 37.21 -5.81 -24.31
N ARG A 28 36.98 -6.82 -23.48
CA ARG A 28 35.86 -7.74 -23.62
C ARG A 28 34.64 -6.85 -23.71
N TRP A 29 34.16 -6.58 -24.92
CA TRP A 29 32.77 -6.26 -25.16
C TRP A 29 31.99 -7.49 -24.71
N ILE A 30 31.66 -7.56 -23.42
CA ILE A 30 30.57 -8.37 -22.96
C ILE A 30 29.38 -7.64 -23.58
N PRO A 31 28.67 -8.22 -24.58
CA PRO A 31 27.43 -7.62 -25.01
C PRO A 31 26.61 -7.48 -23.71
N ALA A 32 26.23 -6.25 -23.39
CA ALA A 32 25.20 -6.04 -22.41
C ALA A 32 24.01 -6.79 -23.01
N PHE A 33 23.76 -8.02 -22.52
CA PHE A 33 22.50 -8.69 -22.76
C PHE A 33 21.47 -7.66 -22.33
N ALA A 34 20.70 -7.17 -23.30
CA ALA A 34 19.55 -6.37 -22.99
C ALA A 34 18.75 -7.24 -22.02
N ALA A 35 18.74 -6.87 -20.75
CA ALA A 35 17.96 -7.59 -19.76
C ALA A 35 16.54 -7.67 -20.33
N ASP A 36 16.00 -8.87 -20.47
CA ASP A 36 14.67 -9.09 -21.00
C ASP A 36 13.73 -8.11 -20.31
N LYS A 37 13.07 -7.26 -21.10
CA LYS A 37 12.18 -6.24 -20.56
C LYS A 37 11.01 -6.91 -19.88
N LEU A 38 10.92 -6.80 -18.56
CA LEU A 38 9.73 -7.23 -17.83
C LEU A 38 8.59 -6.26 -18.14
N THR A 39 7.51 -6.75 -18.75
CA THR A 39 6.26 -6.00 -18.86
C THR A 39 5.41 -6.26 -17.63
N VAL A 40 5.02 -5.19 -16.93
CA VAL A 40 4.18 -5.22 -15.72
C VAL A 40 2.85 -4.58 -16.04
N GLY A 41 1.75 -5.32 -15.83
CA GLY A 41 0.38 -4.81 -15.91
C GLY A 41 -0.10 -4.32 -14.54
N VAL A 42 -0.79 -3.18 -14.52
CA VAL A 42 -1.45 -2.66 -13.31
C VAL A 42 -2.91 -2.31 -13.66
N ILE A 43 -3.85 -2.86 -12.90
CA ILE A 43 -5.28 -2.74 -13.17
C ILE A 43 -5.97 -2.05 -12.00
N TYR A 44 -6.66 -0.95 -12.26
CA TYR A 44 -7.35 -0.12 -11.27
C TYR A 44 -8.87 -0.22 -11.45
N VAL A 45 -9.61 -0.25 -10.35
CA VAL A 45 -11.09 -0.26 -10.36
C VAL A 45 -11.67 1.11 -10.64
N GLY A 46 -10.98 2.17 -10.24
CA GLY A 46 -11.38 3.56 -10.42
C GLY A 46 -10.36 4.38 -11.22
N PRO A 47 -10.53 5.71 -11.27
CA PRO A 47 -9.59 6.61 -11.92
C PRO A 47 -8.29 6.74 -11.12
N ARG A 48 -7.16 6.92 -11.82
CA ARG A 48 -5.83 7.02 -11.22
C ARG A 48 -5.56 8.32 -10.46
N ASP A 49 -6.47 9.26 -10.49
CA ASP A 49 -6.41 10.59 -9.85
C ASP A 49 -7.53 10.81 -8.83
N ASP A 50 -8.00 9.72 -8.20
CA ASP A 50 -9.09 9.72 -7.23
C ASP A 50 -8.74 10.35 -5.87
N TYR A 51 -7.53 10.88 -5.69
CA TYR A 51 -7.00 11.33 -4.41
C TYR A 51 -6.99 10.25 -3.32
N GLY A 52 -7.03 8.96 -3.70
CA GLY A 52 -7.19 7.86 -2.77
C GLY A 52 -6.53 6.56 -3.20
N TYR A 53 -7.34 5.49 -3.21
CA TYR A 53 -6.87 4.13 -3.39
C TYR A 53 -6.17 3.89 -4.73
N ASN A 54 -6.83 4.29 -5.84
CA ASN A 54 -6.26 4.06 -7.17
C ASN A 54 -5.06 4.98 -7.42
N GLN A 55 -5.08 6.22 -6.92
CA GLN A 55 -3.94 7.13 -7.01
C GLN A 55 -2.72 6.59 -6.27
N ALA A 56 -2.87 5.98 -5.10
CA ALA A 56 -1.75 5.38 -4.37
C ALA A 56 -1.09 4.23 -5.16
N GLN A 57 -1.88 3.41 -5.85
CA GLN A 57 -1.37 2.36 -6.74
C GLN A 57 -0.70 2.97 -7.98
N ALA A 58 -1.32 3.99 -8.59
CA ALA A 58 -0.78 4.67 -9.78
C ALA A 58 0.54 5.40 -9.49
N GLN A 59 0.71 5.99 -8.31
CA GLN A 59 1.98 6.59 -7.88
C GLN A 59 3.10 5.54 -7.83
N ALA A 60 2.83 4.35 -7.32
CA ALA A 60 3.80 3.25 -7.32
C ALA A 60 4.11 2.77 -8.75
N ALA A 61 3.12 2.68 -9.61
CA ALA A 61 3.31 2.32 -11.02
C ALA A 61 4.15 3.36 -11.77
N ALA A 62 3.91 4.65 -11.53
CA ALA A 62 4.69 5.75 -12.12
C ALA A 62 6.17 5.71 -11.71
N GLU A 63 6.47 5.40 -10.44
CA GLU A 63 7.83 5.22 -9.97
C GLU A 63 8.47 3.93 -10.52
N LEU A 64 7.70 2.83 -10.61
CA LEU A 64 8.17 1.57 -11.17
C LEU A 64 8.58 1.71 -12.66
N LYS A 65 7.92 2.58 -13.43
CA LYS A 65 8.30 2.92 -14.83
C LYS A 65 9.73 3.41 -14.97
N LYS A 66 10.30 3.98 -13.91
CA LYS A 66 11.69 4.51 -13.89
C LYS A 66 12.72 3.39 -13.68
N MET A 67 12.29 2.17 -13.34
CA MET A 67 13.17 1.04 -13.10
C MET A 67 13.75 0.50 -14.42
N PRO A 68 15.09 0.40 -14.57
CA PRO A 68 15.71 -0.14 -15.77
C PRO A 68 15.20 -1.57 -16.08
N GLY A 69 14.86 -1.83 -17.35
CA GLY A 69 14.37 -3.13 -17.80
C GLY A 69 12.89 -3.40 -17.50
N VAL A 70 12.15 -2.44 -16.97
CA VAL A 70 10.71 -2.55 -16.69
C VAL A 70 9.89 -1.68 -17.65
N LYS A 71 8.88 -2.27 -18.28
CA LYS A 71 7.79 -1.59 -19.00
C LYS A 71 6.52 -1.73 -18.18
N VAL A 72 5.83 -0.63 -17.85
CA VAL A 72 4.54 -0.67 -17.14
C VAL A 72 3.41 -0.30 -18.10
N ILE A 73 2.39 -1.13 -18.13
CA ILE A 73 1.11 -0.89 -18.80
C ILE A 73 0.00 -0.80 -17.76
N GLU A 74 -0.96 0.08 -17.98
CA GLU A 74 -1.98 0.41 -16.99
C GLU A 74 -3.36 0.45 -17.63
N GLN A 75 -4.37 -0.07 -16.92
CA GLN A 75 -5.77 0.04 -17.29
C GLN A 75 -6.59 0.50 -16.08
N GLU A 76 -7.31 1.59 -16.23
CA GLU A 76 -8.18 2.14 -15.18
C GLU A 76 -9.67 1.92 -15.47
N LYS A 77 -10.50 2.07 -14.42
CA LYS A 77 -11.95 1.94 -14.48
C LYS A 77 -12.41 0.57 -14.96
N VAL A 78 -11.70 -0.47 -14.52
CA VAL A 78 -12.05 -1.86 -14.80
C VAL A 78 -12.95 -2.36 -13.68
N PRO A 79 -14.20 -2.75 -13.95
CA PRO A 79 -15.11 -3.21 -12.90
C PRO A 79 -14.71 -4.58 -12.35
N GLU A 80 -15.14 -4.88 -11.12
CA GLU A 80 -14.95 -6.17 -10.43
C GLU A 80 -15.85 -7.28 -11.02
N THR A 81 -15.77 -7.48 -12.34
CA THR A 81 -16.55 -8.44 -13.14
C THR A 81 -15.62 -9.27 -14.02
N THR A 82 -16.18 -10.06 -14.94
CA THR A 82 -15.40 -10.77 -15.96
C THR A 82 -14.57 -9.86 -16.86
N ASP A 83 -14.81 -8.55 -16.87
CA ASP A 83 -14.01 -7.61 -17.65
C ASP A 83 -12.57 -7.50 -17.17
N VAL A 84 -12.32 -7.68 -15.86
CA VAL A 84 -10.96 -7.73 -15.35
C VAL A 84 -10.18 -8.97 -15.87
N GLN A 85 -10.88 -10.10 -16.11
CA GLN A 85 -10.25 -11.27 -16.74
C GLN A 85 -9.85 -10.98 -18.19
N LYS A 86 -10.71 -10.29 -18.95
CA LYS A 86 -10.42 -9.85 -20.33
C LYS A 86 -9.22 -8.90 -20.35
N THR A 87 -9.17 -7.96 -19.39
CA THR A 87 -8.07 -7.00 -19.26
C THR A 87 -6.75 -7.72 -18.94
N MET A 88 -6.73 -8.64 -17.97
CA MET A 88 -5.56 -9.46 -17.67
C MET A 88 -5.11 -10.28 -18.88
N GLY A 89 -6.06 -10.91 -19.59
CA GLY A 89 -5.79 -11.67 -20.80
C GLY A 89 -5.16 -10.84 -21.91
N SER A 90 -5.68 -9.63 -22.17
CA SER A 90 -5.12 -8.70 -23.14
C SER A 90 -3.69 -8.29 -22.76
N MET A 91 -3.45 -7.94 -21.50
CA MET A 91 -2.11 -7.59 -21.03
C MET A 91 -1.09 -8.72 -21.20
N VAL A 92 -1.52 -9.98 -21.04
CA VAL A 92 -0.66 -11.15 -21.26
C VAL A 92 -0.46 -11.42 -22.74
N GLU A 93 -1.55 -11.55 -23.50
CA GLU A 93 -1.54 -12.07 -24.88
C GLU A 93 -1.05 -11.01 -25.90
N GLN A 94 -1.38 -9.72 -25.67
CA GLN A 94 -1.05 -8.65 -26.59
C GLN A 94 0.19 -7.86 -26.18
N ASP A 95 0.36 -7.60 -24.86
CA ASP A 95 1.44 -6.77 -24.35
C ASP A 95 2.62 -7.57 -23.77
N GLY A 96 2.48 -8.89 -23.61
CA GLY A 96 3.51 -9.77 -23.07
C GLY A 96 3.78 -9.56 -21.59
N ALA A 97 2.76 -9.21 -20.79
CA ALA A 97 2.91 -9.01 -19.35
C ALA A 97 3.36 -10.30 -18.65
N GLY A 98 4.49 -10.22 -17.93
CA GLY A 98 5.02 -11.30 -17.08
C GLY A 98 4.66 -11.16 -15.60
N LEU A 99 4.21 -9.98 -15.20
CA LEU A 99 3.72 -9.68 -13.85
C LEU A 99 2.49 -8.78 -13.95
N ILE A 100 1.42 -9.11 -13.22
CA ILE A 100 0.20 -8.30 -13.16
C ILE A 100 -0.14 -7.98 -11.71
N PHE A 101 -0.36 -6.70 -11.42
CA PHE A 101 -0.94 -6.21 -10.17
C PHE A 101 -2.45 -6.00 -10.36
N ALA A 102 -3.24 -6.85 -9.72
CA ALA A 102 -4.69 -6.74 -9.65
C ALA A 102 -5.06 -6.03 -8.35
N THR A 103 -5.39 -4.73 -8.43
CA THR A 103 -5.37 -3.89 -7.23
C THR A 103 -6.65 -3.90 -6.43
N SER A 104 -7.83 -4.13 -7.04
CA SER A 104 -9.10 -4.08 -6.33
C SER A 104 -9.43 -5.37 -5.60
N PHE A 105 -10.11 -5.25 -4.44
CA PHE A 105 -10.47 -6.37 -3.56
C PHE A 105 -11.24 -7.49 -4.28
N GLY A 106 -12.25 -7.15 -5.08
CA GLY A 106 -13.06 -8.12 -5.82
C GLY A 106 -12.37 -8.79 -7.01
N TYR A 107 -11.14 -8.39 -7.35
CA TYR A 107 -10.40 -9.06 -8.44
C TYR A 107 -9.82 -10.41 -8.07
N PHE A 108 -9.69 -10.76 -6.79
CA PHE A 108 -8.95 -11.93 -6.33
C PHE A 108 -9.59 -13.25 -6.78
N ASP A 109 -10.73 -13.58 -6.19
CA ASP A 109 -11.46 -14.83 -6.44
C ASP A 109 -12.89 -14.49 -6.90
N PRO A 110 -13.32 -14.98 -8.07
CA PRO A 110 -12.67 -16.00 -8.91
C PRO A 110 -11.74 -15.44 -10.00
N HIS A 111 -11.64 -14.12 -10.17
CA HIS A 111 -11.13 -13.54 -11.42
C HIS A 111 -9.62 -13.77 -11.61
N MET A 112 -8.77 -13.26 -10.71
CA MET A 112 -7.32 -13.41 -10.82
C MET A 112 -6.89 -14.88 -10.68
N ILE A 113 -7.56 -15.65 -9.83
CA ILE A 113 -7.25 -17.09 -9.66
C ILE A 113 -7.41 -17.86 -10.98
N LYS A 114 -8.54 -17.66 -11.69
CA LYS A 114 -8.75 -18.26 -13.01
C LYS A 114 -7.68 -17.85 -14.03
N MET A 115 -7.25 -16.59 -13.99
CA MET A 115 -6.21 -16.11 -14.91
C MET A 115 -4.84 -16.68 -14.56
N ALA A 116 -4.53 -16.85 -13.28
CA ALA A 116 -3.29 -17.51 -12.84
C ALA A 116 -3.24 -18.99 -13.27
N GLU A 117 -4.35 -19.69 -13.21
CA GLU A 117 -4.47 -21.05 -13.75
C GLU A 117 -4.28 -21.10 -15.27
N LYS A 118 -4.90 -20.15 -16.00
CA LYS A 118 -4.80 -20.05 -17.48
C LYS A 118 -3.37 -19.71 -17.94
N TYR A 119 -2.65 -18.86 -17.20
CA TYR A 119 -1.32 -18.37 -17.58
C TYR A 119 -0.25 -18.73 -16.52
N PRO A 120 0.16 -20.00 -16.41
CA PRO A 120 1.02 -20.47 -15.33
C PRO A 120 2.44 -19.87 -15.31
N LYS A 121 2.88 -19.23 -16.40
CA LYS A 121 4.18 -18.55 -16.49
C LYS A 121 4.11 -17.07 -16.09
N VAL A 122 2.93 -16.49 -15.94
CA VAL A 122 2.71 -15.09 -15.54
C VAL A 122 2.48 -15.04 -14.03
N ARG A 123 3.04 -14.05 -13.38
CA ARG A 123 2.86 -13.78 -11.93
C ARG A 123 1.69 -12.84 -11.72
N PHE A 124 0.82 -13.16 -10.79
CA PHE A 124 -0.35 -12.35 -10.45
C PHE A 124 -0.29 -11.96 -8.97
N ALA A 125 -0.13 -10.68 -8.69
CA ALA A 125 -0.08 -10.12 -7.34
C ALA A 125 -1.35 -9.31 -7.06
N HIS A 126 -2.08 -9.67 -6.02
CA HIS A 126 -3.35 -9.05 -5.66
C HIS A 126 -3.24 -8.23 -4.38
N CYS A 127 -3.88 -7.05 -4.34
CA CYS A 127 -3.95 -6.22 -3.14
C CYS A 127 -5.11 -6.65 -2.24
N GLY A 128 -4.79 -7.19 -1.05
CA GLY A 128 -5.78 -7.51 -0.02
C GLY A 128 -6.34 -8.94 -0.03
N GLY A 129 -6.07 -9.75 -1.05
CA GLY A 129 -6.55 -11.14 -1.12
C GLY A 129 -5.92 -12.05 -0.06
N MET A 130 -6.61 -13.14 0.23
CA MET A 130 -6.17 -14.17 1.19
C MET A 130 -5.65 -15.40 0.45
N TRP A 131 -4.45 -15.30 -0.13
CA TRP A 131 -3.81 -16.45 -0.74
C TRP A 131 -3.54 -17.55 0.31
N THR A 132 -3.84 -18.78 -0.03
CA THR A 132 -3.68 -19.95 0.85
C THR A 132 -2.94 -21.05 0.12
N GLU A 133 -1.88 -21.57 0.73
CA GLU A 133 -1.10 -22.68 0.20
C GLU A 133 -1.97 -23.93 0.03
N GLY A 134 -1.75 -24.65 -1.07
CA GLY A 134 -2.52 -25.84 -1.43
C GLY A 134 -3.91 -25.57 -2.00
N LYS A 135 -4.45 -24.36 -1.84
CA LYS A 135 -5.74 -23.95 -2.41
C LYS A 135 -5.59 -23.10 -3.68
N HIS A 136 -4.61 -22.24 -3.74
CA HIS A 136 -4.45 -21.28 -4.82
C HIS A 136 -3.19 -21.57 -5.67
N PRO A 137 -3.16 -21.18 -6.96
CA PRO A 137 -2.00 -21.34 -7.83
C PRO A 137 -0.73 -20.72 -7.26
N LYS A 138 0.43 -21.36 -7.51
CA LYS A 138 1.73 -20.87 -7.02
C LYS A 138 2.22 -19.58 -7.68
N ASN A 139 1.67 -19.23 -8.85
CA ASN A 139 1.94 -17.99 -9.56
C ASN A 139 0.94 -16.87 -9.22
N ALA A 140 -0.02 -17.14 -8.34
CA ALA A 140 -0.88 -16.15 -7.70
C ALA A 140 -0.36 -15.80 -6.31
N GLY A 141 -0.55 -14.55 -5.88
CA GLY A 141 -0.19 -14.12 -4.55
C GLY A 141 -0.98 -12.89 -4.11
N SER A 142 -0.85 -12.55 -2.85
CA SER A 142 -1.49 -11.36 -2.28
C SER A 142 -0.50 -10.55 -1.45
N TYR A 143 -0.61 -9.25 -1.56
CA TYR A 143 0.10 -8.29 -0.72
C TYR A 143 -0.88 -7.36 -0.01
N PHE A 144 -0.53 -6.90 1.17
CA PHE A 144 -1.29 -5.88 1.89
C PHE A 144 -0.44 -5.20 2.95
N GLY A 145 -0.85 -3.98 3.34
CA GLY A 145 -0.15 -3.21 4.37
C GLY A 145 -0.96 -3.12 5.66
N TYR A 146 -0.27 -3.07 6.79
CA TYR A 146 -0.88 -2.81 8.10
C TYR A 146 -1.15 -1.32 8.27
N ILE A 147 -2.06 -0.75 7.45
CA ILE A 147 -2.37 0.69 7.44
C ILE A 147 -3.13 1.12 8.70
N ASP A 148 -3.67 0.18 9.43
CA ASP A 148 -4.23 0.41 10.77
C ASP A 148 -3.17 0.95 11.76
N GLU A 149 -1.88 0.68 11.58
CA GLU A 149 -0.81 1.36 12.31
C GLU A 149 -0.82 2.88 12.09
N CYS A 150 -1.01 3.28 10.83
CA CYS A 150 -1.15 4.70 10.47
C CYS A 150 -2.49 5.29 10.94
N GLN A 151 -3.57 4.50 10.89
CA GLN A 151 -4.87 4.93 11.42
C GLN A 151 -4.84 5.10 12.95
N TYR A 152 -4.10 4.26 13.68
CA TYR A 152 -3.86 4.49 15.10
C TYR A 152 -3.15 5.83 15.34
N LEU A 153 -2.12 6.15 14.56
CA LEU A 153 -1.42 7.44 14.66
C LEU A 153 -2.32 8.63 14.28
N ASN A 154 -3.17 8.47 13.25
CA ASN A 154 -4.23 9.44 12.94
C ASN A 154 -5.12 9.66 14.18
N GLY A 155 -5.50 8.58 14.85
CA GLY A 155 -6.29 8.61 16.07
C GLY A 155 -5.59 9.37 17.21
N VAL A 156 -4.31 9.12 17.44
CA VAL A 156 -3.52 9.85 18.45
C VAL A 156 -3.53 11.36 18.16
N VAL A 157 -3.30 11.75 16.90
CA VAL A 157 -3.33 13.17 16.49
C VAL A 157 -4.73 13.75 16.65
N ALA A 158 -5.78 13.01 16.25
CA ALA A 158 -7.17 13.40 16.44
C ALA A 158 -7.52 13.58 17.93
N GLY A 159 -7.02 12.69 18.80
CA GLY A 159 -7.23 12.75 20.24
C GLY A 159 -6.67 14.02 20.89
N PHE A 160 -5.50 14.47 20.44
CA PHE A 160 -4.92 15.75 20.89
C PHE A 160 -5.63 16.96 20.30
N THR A 161 -6.27 16.83 19.14
CA THR A 161 -6.89 17.94 18.40
C THR A 161 -8.36 18.16 18.77
N SER A 162 -9.11 17.07 18.96
CA SER A 162 -10.55 17.12 19.20
C SER A 162 -10.89 17.83 20.51
N LYS A 163 -11.78 18.82 20.43
CA LYS A 163 -12.34 19.56 21.57
C LYS A 163 -13.65 18.94 22.04
N THR A 164 -14.47 18.43 21.12
CA THR A 164 -15.77 17.82 21.41
C THR A 164 -15.66 16.40 21.92
N LYS A 165 -14.50 15.74 21.72
CA LYS A 165 -14.26 14.32 22.00
C LYS A 165 -15.13 13.37 21.18
N LYS A 166 -15.67 13.87 20.07
CA LYS A 166 -16.47 13.13 19.11
C LYS A 166 -15.73 13.10 17.79
N LEU A 167 -15.29 11.91 17.40
CA LEU A 167 -14.63 11.67 16.12
C LEU A 167 -15.60 11.04 15.13
N GLY A 168 -15.30 11.13 13.83
CA GLY A 168 -16.04 10.49 12.76
C GLY A 168 -15.18 9.54 11.93
N PHE A 169 -15.77 8.42 11.55
CA PHE A 169 -15.18 7.47 10.60
C PHE A 169 -16.22 7.11 9.53
N ILE A 170 -15.94 7.41 8.27
CA ILE A 170 -16.79 7.03 7.14
C ILE A 170 -16.18 5.80 6.48
N ALA A 171 -16.95 4.73 6.38
CA ALA A 171 -16.53 3.44 5.86
C ALA A 171 -17.30 3.06 4.59
N ALA A 172 -16.64 2.42 3.63
CA ALA A 172 -17.29 1.89 2.43
C ALA A 172 -18.13 0.65 2.73
N LYS A 173 -17.50 -0.40 3.23
CA LYS A 173 -18.08 -1.71 3.50
C LYS A 173 -17.57 -2.24 4.84
N PRO A 174 -18.38 -2.99 5.61
CA PRO A 174 -17.96 -3.48 6.93
C PRO A 174 -17.13 -4.78 6.82
N ILE A 175 -16.05 -4.75 6.06
CA ILE A 175 -15.13 -5.87 5.94
C ILE A 175 -14.00 -5.77 6.98
N PRO A 176 -13.29 -6.87 7.31
CA PRO A 176 -12.29 -6.91 8.36
C PRO A 176 -11.26 -5.78 8.31
N GLN A 177 -10.74 -5.46 7.12
CA GLN A 177 -9.73 -4.41 6.93
C GLN A 177 -10.27 -3.01 7.26
N VAL A 178 -11.55 -2.75 6.96
CA VAL A 178 -12.22 -1.47 7.26
C VAL A 178 -12.50 -1.35 8.76
N LEU A 179 -13.01 -2.41 9.38
CA LEU A 179 -13.27 -2.45 10.82
C LEU A 179 -11.97 -2.29 11.61
N ARG A 180 -10.90 -2.95 11.19
CA ARG A 180 -9.57 -2.84 11.77
C ARG A 180 -9.06 -1.39 11.76
N ASN A 181 -9.27 -0.65 10.67
CA ASN A 181 -8.89 0.76 10.57
C ASN A 181 -9.72 1.65 11.51
N CYS A 182 -11.02 1.47 11.55
CA CYS A 182 -11.92 2.21 12.44
C CYS A 182 -11.54 1.99 13.92
N ASN A 183 -11.34 0.73 14.29
CA ASN A 183 -10.95 0.35 15.64
C ASN A 183 -9.58 0.95 16.03
N ALA A 184 -8.58 0.86 15.16
CA ALA A 184 -7.26 1.43 15.40
C ALA A 184 -7.30 2.95 15.56
N PHE A 185 -8.08 3.66 14.73
CA PHE A 185 -8.27 5.10 14.85
C PHE A 185 -8.83 5.49 16.22
N LEU A 186 -9.92 4.86 16.66
CA LEU A 186 -10.48 5.15 17.98
C LEU A 186 -9.51 4.78 19.11
N MET A 187 -8.87 3.61 19.03
CA MET A 187 -7.90 3.16 20.05
C MET A 187 -6.72 4.14 20.17
N GLY A 188 -6.26 4.68 19.05
CA GLY A 188 -5.25 5.75 19.04
C GLY A 188 -5.73 7.00 19.77
N ALA A 189 -6.94 7.45 19.47
CA ALA A 189 -7.53 8.63 20.14
C ALA A 189 -7.76 8.40 21.64
N ARG A 190 -8.25 7.22 22.03
CA ARG A 190 -8.49 6.85 23.44
C ARG A 190 -7.18 6.62 24.24
N SER A 191 -6.06 6.42 23.57
CA SER A 191 -4.76 6.43 24.25
C SER A 191 -4.37 7.82 24.76
N VAL A 192 -5.00 8.88 24.23
CA VAL A 192 -4.84 10.28 24.67
C VAL A 192 -5.92 10.65 25.69
N ASP A 193 -7.19 10.40 25.36
CA ASP A 193 -8.32 10.62 26.27
C ASP A 193 -9.34 9.47 26.15
N PRO A 194 -9.51 8.62 27.19
CA PRO A 194 -10.39 7.45 27.16
C PRO A 194 -11.88 7.81 27.00
N LYS A 195 -12.27 9.06 27.16
CA LYS A 195 -13.67 9.54 26.97
C LYS A 195 -14.02 9.79 25.51
N ILE A 196 -13.06 9.73 24.60
CA ILE A 196 -13.31 9.95 23.17
C ILE A 196 -14.16 8.81 22.61
N THR A 197 -15.13 9.19 21.78
CA THR A 197 -16.00 8.29 21.00
C THR A 197 -15.79 8.51 19.51
N CYS A 198 -16.14 7.51 18.71
CA CYS A 198 -16.07 7.60 17.24
C CYS A 198 -17.39 7.16 16.63
N GLN A 199 -18.05 8.04 15.89
CA GLN A 199 -19.22 7.71 15.10
C GLN A 199 -18.79 7.02 13.81
N LEU A 200 -19.35 5.86 13.50
CA LEU A 200 -19.16 5.13 12.25
C LEU A 200 -20.41 5.26 11.37
N ILE A 201 -20.23 5.67 10.12
CA ILE A 201 -21.25 5.58 9.07
C ILE A 201 -20.70 4.72 7.93
N VAL A 202 -21.46 3.68 7.54
CA VAL A 202 -21.15 2.80 6.40
C VAL A 202 -21.96 3.26 5.20
N THR A 203 -21.29 3.63 4.10
CA THR A 203 -21.95 4.15 2.88
C THR A 203 -22.50 3.06 1.98
N GLY A 204 -21.91 1.86 2.02
CA GLY A 204 -22.37 0.66 1.30
C GLY A 204 -21.52 0.28 0.08
N ASP A 205 -20.72 1.19 -0.48
CA ASP A 205 -19.78 0.90 -1.58
C ASP A 205 -18.49 1.73 -1.50
N TRP A 206 -17.50 1.36 -2.31
CA TRP A 206 -16.15 1.93 -2.29
C TRP A 206 -16.08 3.42 -2.63
N SER A 207 -16.99 3.92 -3.47
CA SER A 207 -17.04 5.32 -3.86
C SER A 207 -18.48 5.76 -4.10
N LEU A 208 -19.03 6.51 -3.15
CA LEU A 208 -20.38 7.09 -3.19
C LEU A 208 -20.32 8.56 -2.73
N PRO A 209 -19.80 9.47 -3.60
CA PRO A 209 -19.49 10.87 -3.23
C PRO A 209 -20.65 11.63 -2.57
N VAL A 210 -21.89 11.40 -3.03
CA VAL A 210 -23.08 12.06 -2.45
C VAL A 210 -23.32 11.58 -1.02
N LYS A 211 -23.32 10.27 -0.80
CA LYS A 211 -23.51 9.69 0.56
C LYS A 211 -22.35 10.04 1.49
N GLU A 212 -21.14 10.11 0.98
CA GLU A 212 -19.93 10.51 1.73
C GLU A 212 -20.03 11.97 2.20
N ALA A 213 -20.51 12.87 1.33
CA ALA A 213 -20.79 14.27 1.71
C ALA A 213 -21.91 14.38 2.73
N GLU A 214 -23.02 13.65 2.55
CA GLU A 214 -24.15 13.60 3.49
C GLU A 214 -23.70 13.06 4.84
N ALA A 215 -22.94 11.96 4.87
CA ALA A 215 -22.39 11.38 6.09
C ALA A 215 -21.48 12.37 6.83
N THR A 216 -20.60 13.05 6.09
CA THR A 216 -19.72 14.08 6.67
C THR A 216 -20.52 15.20 7.30
N ASN A 217 -21.50 15.77 6.58
CA ASN A 217 -22.36 16.83 7.10
C ASN A 217 -23.14 16.38 8.34
N SER A 218 -23.76 15.19 8.28
CA SER A 218 -24.51 14.63 9.42
C SER A 218 -23.63 14.46 10.67
N MET A 219 -22.38 14.00 10.52
CA MET A 219 -21.44 13.88 11.63
C MET A 219 -21.08 15.24 12.23
N VAL A 220 -20.83 16.24 11.38
CA VAL A 220 -20.54 17.62 11.84
C VAL A 220 -21.72 18.20 12.62
N ASP A 221 -22.95 18.01 12.13
CA ASP A 221 -24.18 18.46 12.81
C ASP A 221 -24.38 17.78 14.18
N GLN A 222 -23.81 16.60 14.38
CA GLN A 222 -23.81 15.87 15.66
C GLN A 222 -22.61 16.20 16.55
N GLY A 223 -21.79 17.17 16.14
CA GLY A 223 -20.67 17.70 16.92
C GLY A 223 -19.35 16.96 16.74
N VAL A 224 -19.18 16.17 15.68
CA VAL A 224 -17.90 15.64 15.27
C VAL A 224 -16.99 16.78 14.83
N ASP A 225 -15.76 16.83 15.32
CA ASP A 225 -14.79 17.88 15.01
C ASP A 225 -13.49 17.37 14.38
N VAL A 226 -13.29 16.05 14.32
CA VAL A 226 -12.22 15.39 13.53
C VAL A 226 -12.77 14.16 12.82
N ILE A 227 -12.50 14.03 11.53
CA ILE A 227 -13.00 12.92 10.70
C ILE A 227 -11.87 12.21 9.97
N THR A 228 -12.03 10.92 9.74
CA THR A 228 -11.25 10.11 8.78
C THR A 228 -12.17 9.13 8.06
N CYS A 229 -11.60 8.30 7.19
CA CYS A 229 -12.41 7.38 6.39
C CYS A 229 -11.65 6.13 5.95
N HIS A 230 -12.43 5.18 5.39
CA HIS A 230 -11.94 4.12 4.54
C HIS A 230 -12.93 3.94 3.36
N VAL A 231 -12.78 4.79 2.38
CA VAL A 231 -13.47 4.77 1.08
C VAL A 231 -12.40 4.94 -0.01
N ASP A 232 -12.69 4.59 -1.25
CA ASP A 232 -11.68 4.65 -2.33
C ASP A 232 -11.20 6.07 -2.61
N SER A 233 -12.12 7.05 -2.62
CA SER A 233 -11.78 8.46 -2.85
C SER A 233 -12.13 9.33 -1.65
N PRO A 234 -11.21 9.60 -0.73
CA PRO A 234 -11.44 10.49 0.41
C PRO A 234 -11.73 11.95 0.06
N LYS A 235 -11.58 12.33 -1.21
CA LYS A 235 -11.65 13.72 -1.68
C LYS A 235 -12.85 14.48 -1.13
N VAL A 236 -14.06 13.95 -1.35
CA VAL A 236 -15.30 14.65 -0.95
C VAL A 236 -15.40 14.81 0.55
N ILE A 237 -14.98 13.81 1.32
CA ILE A 237 -15.00 13.84 2.79
C ILE A 237 -14.06 14.93 3.30
N VAL A 238 -12.83 14.97 2.79
CA VAL A 238 -11.80 15.93 3.20
C VAL A 238 -12.19 17.36 2.80
N GLU A 239 -12.68 17.58 1.57
CA GLU A 239 -13.16 18.89 1.12
C GLU A 239 -14.40 19.36 1.90
N THR A 240 -15.31 18.46 2.26
CA THR A 240 -16.50 18.80 3.05
C THR A 240 -16.11 19.14 4.49
N ALA A 241 -15.19 18.40 5.10
CA ALA A 241 -14.65 18.71 6.41
C ALA A 241 -13.99 20.10 6.45
N GLU A 242 -13.18 20.44 5.45
CA GLU A 242 -12.56 21.78 5.33
C GLU A 242 -13.60 22.87 5.20
N LYS A 243 -14.63 22.70 4.35
CA LYS A 243 -15.74 23.66 4.17
C LYS A 243 -16.55 23.85 5.45
N ARG A 244 -16.72 22.78 6.22
CA ARG A 244 -17.45 22.80 7.50
C ARG A 244 -16.59 23.28 8.68
N GLY A 245 -15.30 23.57 8.47
CA GLY A 245 -14.39 24.08 9.47
C GLY A 245 -13.98 23.07 10.55
N ILE A 246 -14.08 21.78 10.27
CA ILE A 246 -13.59 20.69 11.12
C ILE A 246 -12.26 20.15 10.58
N PHE A 247 -11.59 19.33 11.38
CA PHE A 247 -10.32 18.71 10.99
C PHE A 247 -10.53 17.38 10.29
N SER A 248 -9.53 16.99 9.45
CA SER A 248 -9.52 15.70 8.77
C SER A 248 -8.16 15.02 8.88
N CYS A 249 -8.20 13.67 8.97
CA CYS A 249 -7.05 12.82 8.71
C CYS A 249 -7.26 12.09 7.38
N GLY A 250 -6.26 12.14 6.51
CA GLY A 250 -6.32 11.53 5.18
C GLY A 250 -6.18 10.02 5.20
N TYR A 251 -6.52 9.41 4.06
CA TYR A 251 -6.44 7.96 3.86
C TYR A 251 -6.03 7.61 2.42
N HIS A 252 -5.25 6.53 2.25
CA HIS A 252 -4.68 6.01 1.00
C HIS A 252 -3.54 6.83 0.42
N ALA A 253 -3.75 8.12 0.17
CA ALA A 253 -2.80 9.06 -0.42
C ALA A 253 -2.83 10.39 0.34
N ASN A 254 -1.94 11.33 -0.01
CA ASN A 254 -1.88 12.64 0.60
C ASN A 254 -2.99 13.54 0.05
N GLN A 255 -3.89 14.01 0.91
CA GLN A 255 -4.96 14.96 0.58
C GLN A 255 -4.75 16.35 1.19
N SER A 256 -3.56 16.70 1.68
CA SER A 256 -3.30 18.00 2.34
C SER A 256 -3.64 19.22 1.47
N ALA A 257 -3.55 19.06 0.13
CA ALA A 257 -3.93 20.12 -0.81
C ALA A 257 -5.45 20.41 -0.83
N LEU A 258 -6.28 19.44 -0.42
CA LEU A 258 -7.75 19.57 -0.41
C LEU A 258 -8.27 20.25 0.85
N ALA A 259 -7.48 20.26 1.94
CA ALA A 259 -7.87 20.85 3.23
C ALA A 259 -6.67 21.59 3.87
N PRO A 260 -6.23 22.72 3.29
CA PRO A 260 -5.00 23.40 3.72
C PRO A 260 -5.05 23.97 5.14
N LYS A 261 -6.23 24.11 5.74
CA LYS A 261 -6.42 24.63 7.11
C LYS A 261 -6.68 23.50 8.11
N GLY A 262 -7.50 22.49 7.72
CA GLY A 262 -8.00 21.45 8.59
C GLY A 262 -7.32 20.08 8.46
N TYR A 263 -6.40 19.91 7.50
CA TYR A 263 -5.69 18.63 7.35
C TYR A 263 -4.67 18.42 8.46
N LEU A 264 -4.81 17.33 9.22
CA LEU A 264 -3.91 17.02 10.32
C LEU A 264 -2.71 16.18 9.87
N THR A 265 -2.97 15.05 9.29
CA THR A 265 -2.02 14.08 8.72
C THR A 265 -2.82 13.03 7.96
N GLY A 266 -2.21 11.91 7.53
CA GLY A 266 -2.95 10.86 6.85
C GLY A 266 -2.21 9.52 6.84
N ALA A 267 -2.95 8.46 6.66
CA ALA A 267 -2.47 7.10 6.46
C ALA A 267 -2.27 6.85 4.97
N GLU A 268 -1.03 6.67 4.52
CA GLU A 268 -0.70 6.48 3.11
C GLU A 268 -0.13 5.09 2.83
N TRP A 269 -0.48 4.55 1.66
CA TRP A 269 0.19 3.39 1.11
C TRP A 269 1.56 3.76 0.51
N ASN A 270 2.52 2.86 0.63
CA ASN A 270 3.80 2.94 -0.07
C ASN A 270 4.00 1.68 -0.94
N TRP A 271 3.13 1.52 -1.91
CA TRP A 271 3.10 0.34 -2.80
C TRP A 271 4.36 0.18 -3.65
N LEU A 272 5.16 1.23 -3.81
CA LEU A 272 6.45 1.15 -4.52
C LEU A 272 7.37 0.07 -3.93
N THR A 273 7.40 -0.08 -2.60
CA THR A 273 8.17 -1.13 -1.93
C THR A 273 7.78 -2.51 -2.42
N VAL A 274 6.47 -2.79 -2.50
CA VAL A 274 5.91 -4.07 -2.94
C VAL A 274 6.12 -4.28 -4.45
N TYR A 275 5.83 -3.26 -5.25
CA TYR A 275 5.96 -3.32 -6.70
C TYR A 275 7.41 -3.58 -7.12
N THR A 276 8.36 -2.87 -6.50
CA THR A 276 9.79 -3.05 -6.75
C THR A 276 10.26 -4.45 -6.35
N MET A 277 9.80 -4.96 -5.21
CA MET A 277 10.12 -6.31 -4.74
C MET A 277 9.67 -7.37 -5.76
N HIS A 278 8.39 -7.35 -6.17
CA HIS A 278 7.87 -8.34 -7.12
C HIS A 278 8.48 -8.21 -8.51
N ALA A 279 8.79 -6.99 -8.97
CA ALA A 279 9.46 -6.77 -10.25
C ALA A 279 10.90 -7.32 -10.23
N LYS A 280 11.68 -7.06 -9.17
CA LYS A 280 13.02 -7.62 -8.99
C LYS A 280 13.01 -9.15 -8.92
N ASP A 281 12.07 -9.74 -8.15
CA ASP A 281 11.90 -11.18 -8.04
C ASP A 281 11.52 -11.80 -9.42
N ALA A 282 10.72 -11.10 -10.23
CA ALA A 282 10.37 -11.54 -11.57
C ALA A 282 11.57 -11.49 -12.53
N MET A 283 12.34 -10.39 -12.52
CA MET A 283 13.51 -10.20 -13.39
C MET A 283 14.67 -11.15 -13.05
N SER A 284 14.84 -11.52 -11.78
CA SER A 284 15.91 -12.43 -11.33
C SER A 284 15.51 -13.91 -11.41
N GLY A 285 14.26 -14.23 -11.74
CA GLY A 285 13.75 -15.60 -11.68
C GLY A 285 13.58 -16.15 -10.26
N ALA A 286 13.64 -15.28 -9.23
CA ALA A 286 13.43 -15.68 -7.85
C ALA A 286 12.01 -16.26 -7.62
N PRO A 287 11.81 -17.15 -6.64
CA PRO A 287 10.49 -17.67 -6.29
C PRO A 287 9.48 -16.54 -6.02
N PHE A 288 8.24 -16.73 -6.46
CA PHE A 288 7.19 -15.76 -6.22
C PHE A 288 6.73 -15.80 -4.75
N LYS A 289 6.67 -14.62 -4.11
CA LYS A 289 6.20 -14.49 -2.74
C LYS A 289 4.68 -14.41 -2.73
N ASN A 290 4.03 -15.49 -2.35
CA ASN A 290 2.58 -15.63 -2.48
C ASN A 290 1.77 -14.89 -1.41
N PHE A 291 2.33 -14.65 -0.23
CA PHE A 291 1.64 -13.94 0.86
C PHE A 291 2.57 -12.92 1.49
N VAL A 292 2.35 -11.64 1.18
CA VAL A 292 3.23 -10.55 1.57
C VAL A 292 2.46 -9.55 2.41
N ARG A 293 2.94 -9.29 3.63
CA ARG A 293 2.36 -8.33 4.56
C ARG A 293 3.47 -7.47 5.17
N GLY A 294 3.16 -6.21 5.47
CA GLY A 294 4.11 -5.32 6.11
C GLY A 294 3.45 -4.06 6.65
N GLY A 295 4.09 -3.41 7.61
CA GLY A 295 3.63 -2.19 8.25
C GLY A 295 4.57 -1.00 8.01
N LEU A 296 4.54 -0.05 8.94
CA LEU A 296 5.43 1.12 8.95
C LEU A 296 6.91 0.71 8.96
N LYS A 297 7.25 -0.30 9.76
CA LYS A 297 8.62 -0.83 9.87
C LYS A 297 9.13 -1.37 8.54
N ASP A 298 8.28 -2.02 7.77
CA ASP A 298 8.61 -2.67 6.49
C ASP A 298 8.52 -1.69 5.31
N GLY A 299 8.06 -0.46 5.56
CA GLY A 299 7.89 0.56 4.55
C GLY A 299 6.74 0.31 3.57
N PHE A 300 5.72 -0.47 3.96
CA PHE A 300 4.52 -0.73 3.13
C PHE A 300 3.47 0.38 3.28
N VAL A 301 3.50 1.02 4.42
CA VAL A 301 2.65 2.16 4.77
C VAL A 301 3.50 3.31 5.32
N LYS A 302 2.97 4.51 5.26
CA LYS A 302 3.63 5.72 5.77
C LYS A 302 2.60 6.74 6.24
N MET A 303 3.03 7.70 7.06
CA MET A 303 2.20 8.85 7.41
C MET A 303 2.39 9.97 6.39
N SER A 304 1.32 10.68 6.05
CA SER A 304 1.43 12.00 5.42
C SER A 304 2.25 12.95 6.31
N PRO A 305 2.91 13.95 5.72
CA PRO A 305 3.46 15.05 6.51
C PRO A 305 2.37 15.66 7.39
N TYR A 306 2.76 16.06 8.62
CA TYR A 306 1.82 16.73 9.51
C TYR A 306 1.39 18.09 8.96
N GLY A 307 0.10 18.35 8.99
CA GLY A 307 -0.47 19.64 8.64
C GLY A 307 -0.08 20.74 9.64
N LYS A 308 -0.35 21.98 9.29
CA LYS A 308 0.01 23.16 10.10
C LYS A 308 -0.61 23.17 11.51
N ALA A 309 -1.70 22.42 11.71
CA ALA A 309 -2.44 22.36 12.97
C ALA A 309 -1.84 21.39 14.02
N VAL A 310 -0.79 20.64 13.70
CA VAL A 310 -0.30 19.54 14.56
C VAL A 310 1.05 19.85 15.18
N SER A 311 1.15 19.63 16.50
CA SER A 311 2.41 19.48 17.23
C SER A 311 2.67 17.95 17.44
N ALA A 312 3.79 17.43 16.88
CA ALA A 312 4.04 16.00 16.80
C ALA A 312 4.71 15.40 18.05
N PRO A 313 4.27 14.23 18.58
CA PRO A 313 5.19 13.32 19.27
C PRO A 313 5.01 11.81 19.17
N ALA A 314 4.07 11.22 18.43
CA ALA A 314 3.72 9.80 18.60
C ALA A 314 4.41 8.77 17.68
N LYS A 315 5.18 9.18 16.66
CA LYS A 315 5.71 8.31 15.59
C LYS A 315 6.77 7.29 16.04
N ALA A 316 7.54 7.60 17.09
CA ALA A 316 8.76 6.83 17.43
C ALA A 316 8.50 5.37 17.82
N LYS A 317 7.42 5.07 18.54
CA LYS A 317 7.10 3.71 19.02
C LYS A 317 6.76 2.73 17.89
N PHE A 318 6.09 3.19 16.83
CA PHE A 318 5.79 2.36 15.67
C PHE A 318 7.02 2.07 14.84
N MET A 319 7.90 3.05 14.64
CA MET A 319 9.15 2.85 13.88
C MET A 319 10.09 1.85 14.57
N ALA A 320 10.03 1.75 15.90
CA ALA A 320 10.77 0.74 16.66
C ALA A 320 10.16 -0.67 16.57
N GLY A 321 8.94 -0.82 16.00
CA GLY A 321 8.22 -2.10 15.94
C GLY A 321 7.82 -2.67 17.30
N THR A 322 7.77 -1.83 18.34
CA THR A 322 7.45 -2.22 19.72
C THR A 322 6.01 -1.93 20.11
N MET A 323 5.24 -1.29 19.21
CA MET A 323 3.84 -0.96 19.46
C MET A 323 2.94 -2.12 19.13
N VAL A 324 2.13 -2.55 20.10
CA VAL A 324 1.03 -3.48 19.91
C VAL A 324 -0.26 -2.70 20.09
N ILE A 325 -1.07 -2.61 19.02
CA ILE A 325 -2.38 -1.93 19.04
C ILE A 325 -3.40 -2.77 19.80
N TYR A 326 -3.52 -4.04 19.43
CA TYR A 326 -4.57 -4.95 19.87
C TYR A 326 -4.12 -5.74 21.09
N LYS A 327 -4.36 -5.20 22.28
CA LYS A 327 -4.03 -5.84 23.57
C LYS A 327 -5.22 -5.77 24.53
N GLY A 328 -5.38 -6.82 25.30
CA GLY A 328 -6.44 -6.93 26.29
C GLY A 328 -6.13 -6.27 27.66
N PRO A 329 -7.18 -6.05 28.45
CA PRO A 329 -8.56 -6.39 28.11
C PRO A 329 -9.14 -5.43 27.07
N LEU A 330 -9.71 -5.98 25.98
CA LEU A 330 -10.40 -5.21 24.95
C LEU A 330 -11.83 -5.73 24.82
N LYS A 331 -12.79 -4.82 24.84
CA LYS A 331 -14.20 -5.12 24.64
C LYS A 331 -14.66 -4.59 23.28
N ASP A 332 -15.65 -5.28 22.71
CA ASP A 332 -16.40 -4.73 21.58
C ASP A 332 -17.43 -3.69 22.05
N ASN A 333 -18.08 -3.05 21.10
CA ASN A 333 -19.09 -2.00 21.39
C ASN A 333 -20.42 -2.55 21.93
N THR A 334 -20.56 -3.87 22.10
CA THR A 334 -21.65 -4.52 22.84
C THR A 334 -21.26 -4.83 24.29
N GLY A 335 -19.99 -4.65 24.65
CA GLY A 335 -19.45 -4.95 25.97
C GLY A 335 -18.83 -6.36 26.11
N LYS A 336 -18.84 -7.18 25.05
CA LYS A 336 -18.22 -8.51 25.04
C LYS A 336 -16.68 -8.36 24.99
N VAL A 337 -15.98 -9.14 25.82
CA VAL A 337 -14.50 -9.20 25.76
C VAL A 337 -14.07 -9.93 24.48
N VAL A 338 -13.32 -9.25 23.63
CA VAL A 338 -12.77 -9.78 22.36
C VAL A 338 -11.28 -10.12 22.46
N ILE A 339 -10.55 -9.45 23.37
CA ILE A 339 -9.18 -9.82 23.73
C ILE A 339 -9.10 -9.84 25.26
N ALA A 340 -8.73 -11.00 25.82
CA ALA A 340 -8.64 -11.17 27.26
C ALA A 340 -7.51 -10.34 27.90
N ALA A 341 -7.61 -10.05 29.20
CA ALA A 341 -6.56 -9.36 29.93
C ALA A 341 -5.21 -10.10 29.81
N GLY A 342 -4.15 -9.35 29.50
CA GLY A 342 -2.79 -9.90 29.32
C GLY A 342 -2.54 -10.55 27.96
N ALA A 343 -3.57 -10.72 27.11
CA ALA A 343 -3.39 -11.21 25.75
C ALA A 343 -3.06 -10.06 24.78
N GLU A 344 -2.28 -10.36 23.74
CA GLU A 344 -1.90 -9.45 22.69
C GLU A 344 -2.07 -10.12 21.33
N GLN A 345 -2.58 -9.37 20.35
CA GLN A 345 -2.59 -9.77 18.94
C GLN A 345 -1.62 -8.86 18.17
N LYS A 346 -0.52 -9.46 17.72
CA LYS A 346 0.47 -8.75 16.88
C LYS A 346 -0.12 -8.47 15.49
N GLN A 347 0.45 -7.52 14.77
CA GLN A 347 -0.02 -7.15 13.43
C GLN A 347 -0.07 -8.32 12.44
N THR A 348 0.80 -9.31 12.63
CA THR A 348 0.85 -10.54 11.83
C THR A 348 -0.18 -11.60 12.23
N ASP A 349 -1.00 -11.36 13.27
CA ASP A 349 -2.02 -12.33 13.70
C ASP A 349 -3.13 -12.41 12.66
N ILE A 350 -3.34 -13.62 12.13
CA ILE A 350 -4.35 -13.88 11.10
C ILE A 350 -5.78 -13.60 11.57
N ASN A 351 -6.02 -13.60 12.87
CA ASN A 351 -7.34 -13.25 13.43
C ASN A 351 -7.69 -11.78 13.17
N LEU A 352 -6.71 -10.89 13.07
CA LEU A 352 -6.94 -9.50 12.69
C LEU A 352 -7.41 -9.35 11.23
N GLU A 353 -7.04 -10.30 10.35
CA GLU A 353 -7.52 -10.36 8.96
C GLU A 353 -8.98 -10.86 8.85
N LYS A 354 -9.56 -11.33 9.97
CA LYS A 354 -10.92 -11.86 10.08
C LYS A 354 -11.78 -11.04 11.05
N MET A 355 -11.36 -9.84 11.42
CA MET A 355 -12.05 -8.99 12.38
C MET A 355 -13.48 -8.70 11.94
N ASP A 356 -14.44 -8.94 12.84
CA ASP A 356 -15.87 -8.80 12.62
C ASP A 356 -16.57 -7.91 13.68
N TYR A 357 -15.81 -7.22 14.51
CA TYR A 357 -16.30 -6.40 15.61
C TYR A 357 -15.79 -4.95 15.56
N LEU A 358 -16.53 -4.08 16.24
CA LEU A 358 -16.13 -2.71 16.56
C LEU A 358 -15.75 -2.64 18.04
N VAL A 359 -14.70 -1.90 18.40
CA VAL A 359 -14.28 -1.76 19.79
C VAL A 359 -15.22 -0.84 20.57
N GLU A 360 -15.25 -1.00 21.89
CA GLU A 360 -15.99 -0.13 22.83
C GLU A 360 -15.67 1.34 22.58
N GLY A 361 -16.71 2.17 22.46
CA GLY A 361 -16.63 3.60 22.15
C GLY A 361 -16.84 3.92 20.65
N VAL A 362 -16.88 2.93 19.75
CA VAL A 362 -17.39 3.12 18.39
C VAL A 362 -18.93 3.08 18.45
N VAL A 363 -19.55 4.16 17.98
CA VAL A 363 -21.01 4.28 17.84
C VAL A 363 -21.38 3.95 16.40
N GLY A 364 -21.91 2.76 16.16
CA GLY A 364 -22.23 2.26 14.82
C GLY A 364 -22.50 0.75 14.83
N LYS A 365 -22.79 0.22 13.65
CA LYS A 365 -23.04 -1.22 13.43
C LYS A 365 -22.21 -1.74 12.28
N THR A 366 -21.96 -3.04 12.27
CA THR A 366 -21.25 -3.76 11.19
C THR A 366 -22.20 -4.31 10.12
N HIS A 367 -23.51 -4.20 10.31
CA HIS A 367 -24.56 -4.65 9.38
C HIS A 367 -25.77 -3.73 9.45
#